data_664ba48f2426224a81f9008925654a09
#
_entry.id   664ba48f2426224a81f9008925654a09
#
_cell.length_a   1.000
_cell.length_b   1.000
_cell.length_c   1.000
_cell.angle_alpha   90.00
_cell.angle_beta   90.00
_cell.angle_gamma   90.00
#
_symmetry.space_group_name_H-M   'P 1'
#
loop_
_entity.id
_entity.type
_entity.pdbx_description
1 polymer ?
#
loop_
_entity_poly.entity_id
_entity_poly.type
_entity_poly.pdbx_seq_one_letter_code
_entity_poly.pdbx_strand_id
1 'polypeptide(L)'
;KILDTEISPELVPGGDKDGKPAQITENTIGPYELQDFNLYYTLRYGFKPSKVAYLAWSAWHDREQGRWPSAANARNQYDLAAIKKNLGIFLWRFFKTSQFKRTCVPNGPKVGNGGSLSPRGDWRAPSDGSARIWLDELDANVP
;
A
#
# COMPACT_ATOMS: atom_id res chain seq x y z
N LYS A 1 -12.86 17.20 0.00
CA LYS A 1 -13.87 16.65 0.94
C LYS A 1 -13.98 15.12 0.87
N ILE A 2 -13.97 14.52 -0.33
CA ILE A 2 -13.96 13.04 -0.47
C ILE A 2 -12.59 12.46 -0.05
N LEU A 3 -11.50 13.14 -0.38
CA LEU A 3 -10.15 12.69 -0.01
C LEU A 3 -9.85 12.78 1.49
N ASP A 4 -10.63 13.58 2.22
CA ASP A 4 -10.47 13.73 3.67
C ASP A 4 -11.35 12.76 4.47
N THR A 5 -12.08 11.86 3.79
CA THR A 5 -12.98 10.90 4.43
C THR A 5 -12.20 9.65 4.85
N GLU A 6 -12.27 9.31 6.13
CA GLU A 6 -11.70 8.07 6.65
C GLU A 6 -12.40 6.84 6.05
N ILE A 7 -11.61 5.89 5.58
CA ILE A 7 -12.11 4.62 5.03
C ILE A 7 -12.03 3.56 6.11
N SER A 8 -13.15 2.90 6.37
CA SER A 8 -13.26 1.84 7.36
C SER A 8 -14.18 0.72 6.90
N PRO A 9 -14.03 -0.51 7.42
CA PRO A 9 -14.94 -1.59 7.13
C PRO A 9 -16.33 -1.29 7.72
N GLU A 10 -17.35 -1.17 6.87
CA GLU A 10 -18.74 -0.85 7.29
C GLU A 10 -19.40 -1.96 8.11
N LEU A 11 -18.89 -3.18 8.05
CA LEU A 11 -19.52 -4.36 8.64
C LEU A 11 -18.85 -4.83 9.96
N VAL A 12 -17.98 -4.03 10.56
CA VAL A 12 -17.38 -4.38 11.86
C VAL A 12 -18.31 -3.90 12.99
N PRO A 13 -18.89 -4.80 13.80
CA PRO A 13 -19.68 -4.39 14.96
C PRO A 13 -18.78 -3.74 16.02
N GLY A 14 -19.20 -2.63 16.55
CA GLY A 14 -18.51 -1.92 17.61
C GLY A 14 -17.87 -0.62 17.12
N GLY A 15 -18.45 0.47 17.52
CA GLY A 15 -17.90 1.81 17.42
C GLY A 15 -17.51 2.32 18.80
N ASP A 16 -16.62 3.28 18.84
CA ASP A 16 -16.38 4.04 20.04
C ASP A 16 -17.65 4.83 20.46
N LYS A 17 -17.70 5.28 21.71
CA LYS A 17 -18.84 6.06 22.24
C LYS A 17 -19.14 7.31 21.40
N ASP A 18 -18.18 7.74 20.57
CA ASP A 18 -18.29 8.88 19.65
C ASP A 18 -18.78 8.51 18.23
N GLY A 19 -19.23 7.26 18.01
CA GLY A 19 -19.78 6.81 16.72
C GLY A 19 -18.73 6.58 15.63
N LYS A 20 -17.44 6.61 15.96
CA LYS A 20 -16.36 6.24 15.03
C LYS A 20 -16.24 4.73 14.90
N PRO A 21 -15.97 4.20 13.70
CA PRO A 21 -15.76 2.77 13.54
C PRO A 21 -14.57 2.30 14.37
N ALA A 22 -14.73 1.14 15.02
CA ALA A 22 -13.71 0.56 15.89
C ALA A 22 -12.39 0.21 15.16
N GLN A 23 -12.41 0.17 13.84
CA GLN A 23 -11.27 -0.19 13.03
C GLN A 23 -11.18 0.70 11.78
N ILE A 24 -10.14 1.51 11.72
CA ILE A 24 -9.81 2.32 10.55
C ILE A 24 -8.84 1.50 9.69
N THR A 25 -9.13 1.37 8.40
CA THR A 25 -8.31 0.58 7.46
C THR A 25 -6.86 1.06 7.44
N GLU A 26 -6.64 2.36 7.48
CA GLU A 26 -5.31 2.97 7.47
C GLU A 26 -4.45 2.56 8.69
N ASN A 27 -5.07 2.33 9.85
CA ASN A 27 -4.35 1.82 11.03
C ASN A 27 -3.80 0.40 10.85
N THR A 28 -4.43 -0.37 9.96
CA THR A 28 -4.03 -1.76 9.69
C THR A 28 -3.02 -1.87 8.56
N ILE A 29 -3.21 -1.10 7.50
CA ILE A 29 -2.38 -1.20 6.27
C ILE A 29 -1.36 -0.08 6.14
N GLY A 30 -1.46 0.97 6.97
CA GLY A 30 -0.62 2.17 6.90
C GLY A 30 -1.17 3.23 5.94
N PRO A 31 -0.45 4.35 5.80
CA PRO A 31 -0.86 5.46 4.96
C PRO A 31 -1.11 5.05 3.51
N TYR A 32 -2.23 5.47 2.94
CA TYR A 32 -2.60 5.13 1.56
C TYR A 32 -1.58 5.61 0.53
N GLU A 33 -0.97 6.75 0.73
CA GLU A 33 0.03 7.28 -0.20
C GLU A 33 1.26 6.36 -0.31
N LEU A 34 1.70 5.73 0.79
CA LEU A 34 2.76 4.71 0.76
C LEU A 34 2.29 3.42 0.09
N GLN A 35 1.05 3.02 0.31
CA GLN A 35 0.49 1.84 -0.33
C GLN A 35 0.37 2.03 -1.84
N ASP A 36 -0.11 3.17 -2.29
CA ASP A 36 -0.23 3.50 -3.71
C ASP A 36 1.14 3.58 -4.38
N PHE A 37 2.12 4.17 -3.71
CA PHE A 37 3.50 4.21 -4.19
C PHE A 37 4.10 2.81 -4.34
N ASN A 38 3.96 1.97 -3.32
CA ASN A 38 4.44 0.59 -3.33
C ASN A 38 3.77 -0.22 -4.45
N LEU A 39 2.46 -0.10 -4.61
CA LEU A 39 1.70 -0.74 -5.67
C LEU A 39 2.20 -0.34 -7.05
N TYR A 40 2.34 0.96 -7.28
CA TYR A 40 2.73 1.49 -8.57
C TYR A 40 4.14 1.04 -8.99
N TYR A 41 5.13 1.22 -8.14
CA TYR A 41 6.51 0.88 -8.48
C TYR A 41 6.79 -0.62 -8.49
N THR A 42 6.12 -1.40 -7.67
CA THR A 42 6.27 -2.86 -7.68
C THR A 42 5.62 -3.48 -8.91
N LEU A 43 4.38 -3.09 -9.21
CA LEU A 43 3.61 -3.76 -10.26
C LEU A 43 3.81 -3.13 -11.64
N ARG A 44 3.90 -1.81 -11.72
CA ARG A 44 4.04 -1.13 -13.00
C ARG A 44 5.45 -1.25 -13.57
N TYR A 45 6.45 -1.14 -12.72
CA TYR A 45 7.86 -1.17 -13.13
C TYR A 45 8.58 -2.47 -12.77
N GLY A 46 8.02 -3.31 -11.94
CA GLY A 46 8.64 -4.56 -11.50
C GLY A 46 9.90 -4.36 -10.66
N PHE A 47 9.99 -3.26 -9.91
CA PHE A 47 11.15 -2.99 -9.08
C PHE A 47 11.21 -3.93 -7.88
N LYS A 48 12.43 -4.29 -7.50
CA LYS A 48 12.67 -5.06 -6.27
C LYS A 48 12.26 -4.27 -5.03
N PRO A 49 11.85 -4.94 -3.94
CA PRO A 49 11.45 -4.26 -2.71
C PRO A 49 12.48 -3.27 -2.17
N SER A 50 13.76 -3.61 -2.17
CA SER A 50 14.83 -2.70 -1.74
C SER A 50 14.90 -1.42 -2.57
N LYS A 51 14.69 -1.51 -3.89
CA LYS A 51 14.63 -0.33 -4.76
C LYS A 51 13.41 0.52 -4.49
N VAL A 52 12.25 -0.10 -4.26
CA VAL A 52 11.01 0.61 -3.91
C VAL A 52 11.18 1.34 -2.57
N ALA A 53 11.78 0.69 -1.58
CA ALA A 53 12.08 1.31 -0.29
C ALA A 53 13.03 2.52 -0.42
N TYR A 54 14.07 2.40 -1.23
CA TYR A 54 14.99 3.50 -1.49
C TYR A 54 14.29 4.70 -2.16
N LEU A 55 13.46 4.45 -3.15
CA LEU A 55 12.71 5.50 -3.84
C LEU A 55 11.69 6.17 -2.89
N ALA A 56 11.01 5.40 -2.06
CA ALA A 56 10.09 5.93 -1.06
C ALA A 56 10.83 6.77 -0.02
N TRP A 57 11.97 6.29 0.46
CA TRP A 57 12.82 7.07 1.37
C TRP A 57 13.28 8.38 0.73
N SER A 58 13.75 8.35 -0.52
CA SER A 58 14.15 9.56 -1.25
C SER A 58 13.02 10.57 -1.39
N ALA A 59 11.77 10.09 -1.52
CA ALA A 59 10.59 10.95 -1.66
C ALA A 59 10.09 11.54 -0.34
N TRP A 60 10.20 10.81 0.77
CA TRP A 60 9.55 11.17 2.05
C TRP A 60 10.44 11.31 3.27
N HIS A 61 11.78 11.16 3.13
CA HIS A 61 12.67 11.34 4.29
C HIS A 61 12.73 12.80 4.77
N ASP A 62 12.46 13.75 3.89
CA ASP A 62 12.45 15.17 4.21
C ASP A 62 11.28 15.88 3.51
N ARG A 63 10.33 16.36 4.28
CA ARG A 63 9.13 17.04 3.79
C ARG A 63 9.41 18.41 3.16
N GLU A 64 10.57 18.99 3.42
CA GLU A 64 10.94 20.29 2.87
C GLU A 64 11.55 20.18 1.47
N GLN A 65 11.93 18.98 1.06
CA GLN A 65 12.49 18.71 -0.26
C GLN A 65 11.42 18.22 -1.27
N GLY A 66 11.69 18.46 -2.54
CA GLY A 66 10.87 17.96 -3.64
C GLY A 66 9.71 18.86 -4.05
N ARG A 67 8.98 18.41 -5.05
CA ARG A 67 7.77 19.08 -5.56
C ARG A 67 6.53 18.38 -5.02
N TRP A 68 5.84 19.02 -4.13
CA TRP A 68 4.62 18.48 -3.54
C TRP A 68 3.39 18.93 -4.32
N PRO A 69 2.45 18.03 -4.62
CA PRO A 69 1.22 18.36 -5.34
C PRO A 69 0.20 19.11 -4.49
N SER A 70 0.39 19.17 -3.17
CA SER A 70 -0.55 19.73 -2.21
C SER A 70 0.08 20.85 -1.38
N ALA A 71 -0.75 21.53 -0.62
CA ALA A 71 -0.31 22.59 0.30
C ALA A 71 0.70 22.07 1.34
N ALA A 72 1.52 22.96 1.87
CA ALA A 72 2.60 22.60 2.80
C ALA A 72 2.14 21.83 4.05
N ASN A 73 0.91 22.10 4.51
CA ASN A 73 0.31 21.41 5.65
C ASN A 73 -0.10 19.95 5.37
N ALA A 74 -0.13 19.53 4.11
CA ALA A 74 -0.45 18.17 3.69
C ALA A 74 0.80 17.35 3.34
N ARG A 75 2.00 17.89 3.57
CA ARG A 75 3.26 17.19 3.35
C ARG A 75 3.54 16.22 4.48
N ASN A 76 3.77 14.96 4.14
CA ASN A 76 4.10 13.92 5.08
C ASN A 76 5.60 13.59 5.05
N GLN A 77 6.08 13.07 6.16
CA GLN A 77 7.45 12.61 6.30
C GLN A 77 7.46 11.23 6.94
N TYR A 78 8.22 10.32 6.34
CA TYR A 78 8.35 8.94 6.82
C TYR A 78 9.82 8.58 6.95
N ASP A 79 10.16 7.91 8.04
CA ASP A 79 11.49 7.33 8.23
C ASP A 79 11.60 5.98 7.49
N LEU A 80 12.82 5.48 7.38
CA LEU A 80 13.09 4.22 6.69
C LEU A 80 12.38 3.03 7.35
N ALA A 81 12.28 3.02 8.68
CA ALA A 81 11.61 1.95 9.41
C ALA A 81 10.11 1.89 9.11
N ALA A 82 9.44 3.05 9.04
CA ALA A 82 8.03 3.14 8.66
C ALA A 82 7.82 2.69 7.19
N ILE A 83 8.69 3.10 6.28
CA ILE A 83 8.65 2.70 4.87
C ILE A 83 8.84 1.19 4.73
N LYS A 84 9.84 0.60 5.39
CA LYS A 84 10.09 -0.85 5.39
C LYS A 84 8.89 -1.62 5.92
N LYS A 85 8.33 -1.20 7.05
CA LYS A 85 7.14 -1.83 7.65
C LYS A 85 5.95 -1.81 6.69
N ASN A 86 5.65 -0.65 6.12
CA ASN A 86 4.51 -0.51 5.20
C ASN A 86 4.70 -1.30 3.90
N LEU A 87 5.90 -1.33 3.37
CA LEU A 87 6.23 -2.14 2.19
C LEU A 87 6.10 -3.64 2.50
N GLY A 88 6.54 -4.09 3.66
CA GLY A 88 6.36 -5.48 4.11
C GLY A 88 4.88 -5.88 4.22
N ILE A 89 4.05 -5.02 4.80
CA ILE A 89 2.59 -5.22 4.86
C ILE A 89 1.98 -5.30 3.45
N PHE A 90 2.38 -4.39 2.56
CA PHE A 90 1.92 -4.40 1.16
C PHE A 90 2.28 -5.72 0.45
N LEU A 91 3.54 -6.15 0.51
CA LEU A 91 4.02 -7.36 -0.15
C LEU A 91 3.28 -8.62 0.36
N TRP A 92 3.12 -8.72 1.69
CA TRP A 92 2.36 -9.82 2.28
C TRP A 92 0.90 -9.82 1.81
N ARG A 93 0.24 -8.69 1.88
CA ARG A 93 -1.18 -8.59 1.51
C ARG A 93 -1.38 -8.83 0.02
N PHE A 94 -0.56 -8.25 -0.83
CA PHE A 94 -0.71 -8.37 -2.27
C PHE A 94 -0.40 -9.77 -2.78
N PHE A 95 0.76 -10.31 -2.45
CA PHE A 95 1.22 -11.60 -2.98
C PHE A 95 0.65 -12.81 -2.24
N LYS A 96 0.20 -12.67 -1.01
CA LYS A 96 -0.40 -13.78 -0.23
C LYS A 96 -1.90 -13.64 -0.12
N THR A 97 -2.38 -12.61 0.56
CA THR A 97 -3.78 -12.51 0.96
C THR A 97 -4.70 -12.12 -0.21
N SER A 98 -4.31 -11.15 -1.02
CA SER A 98 -5.14 -10.64 -2.11
C SER A 98 -5.27 -11.65 -3.26
N GLN A 99 -4.24 -12.44 -3.54
CA GLN A 99 -4.29 -13.49 -4.55
C GLN A 99 -5.29 -14.59 -4.16
N PHE A 100 -5.34 -14.97 -2.91
CA PHE A 100 -6.34 -15.91 -2.40
C PHE A 100 -7.78 -15.41 -2.62
N LYS A 101 -8.03 -14.14 -2.41
CA LYS A 101 -9.38 -13.53 -2.51
C LYS A 101 -9.80 -13.16 -3.94
N ARG A 102 -8.97 -13.32 -4.94
CA ARG A 102 -9.23 -12.84 -6.32
C ARG A 102 -10.52 -13.37 -6.93
N THR A 103 -10.92 -14.59 -6.61
CA THR A 103 -12.15 -15.22 -7.11
C THR A 103 -13.41 -14.76 -6.38
N CYS A 104 -13.26 -14.14 -5.23
CA CYS A 104 -14.33 -13.70 -4.35
C CYS A 104 -14.66 -12.21 -4.49
N VAL A 105 -13.85 -11.44 -5.24
CA VAL A 105 -14.04 -10.00 -5.43
C VAL A 105 -14.53 -9.68 -6.85
N PRO A 106 -15.45 -8.72 -7.01
CA PRO A 106 -15.83 -8.24 -8.34
C PRO A 106 -14.68 -7.53 -9.05
N ASN A 107 -14.79 -7.39 -10.37
CA ASN A 107 -13.83 -6.61 -11.15
C ASN A 107 -13.82 -5.16 -10.66
N GLY A 108 -12.65 -4.68 -10.31
CA GLY A 108 -12.44 -3.28 -9.95
C GLY A 108 -12.35 -2.36 -11.17
N PRO A 109 -12.55 -1.07 -11.01
CA PRO A 109 -12.35 -0.10 -12.08
C PRO A 109 -10.89 -0.07 -12.50
N LYS A 110 -10.66 0.14 -13.80
CA LYS A 110 -9.31 0.37 -14.33
C LYS A 110 -8.88 1.79 -14.00
N VAL A 111 -7.71 1.93 -13.41
CA VAL A 111 -7.12 3.21 -13.06
C VAL A 111 -5.90 3.48 -13.95
N GLY A 112 -5.97 4.53 -14.75
CA GLY A 112 -4.88 4.95 -15.64
C GLY A 112 -4.80 4.17 -16.96
N ASN A 113 -3.80 4.52 -17.77
CA ASN A 113 -3.50 3.87 -19.02
C ASN A 113 -2.64 2.62 -18.82
N GLY A 114 -2.90 1.57 -19.57
CA GLY A 114 -2.23 0.29 -19.44
C GLY A 114 -3.05 -0.71 -18.62
N GLY A 115 -2.47 -1.79 -18.15
CA GLY A 115 -3.17 -2.86 -17.47
C GLY A 115 -3.78 -2.48 -16.12
N SER A 116 -4.72 -3.26 -15.66
CA SER A 116 -5.24 -3.17 -14.29
C SER A 116 -4.21 -3.66 -13.27
N LEU A 117 -4.02 -2.93 -12.18
CA LEU A 117 -3.16 -3.34 -11.06
C LEU A 117 -3.87 -4.26 -10.06
N SER A 118 -5.11 -4.65 -10.36
CA SER A 118 -5.87 -5.57 -9.52
C SER A 118 -5.42 -7.03 -9.67
N PRO A 119 -5.33 -7.80 -8.58
CA PRO A 119 -5.07 -9.25 -8.65
C PRO A 119 -6.13 -10.03 -9.43
N ARG A 120 -7.35 -9.50 -9.54
CA ARG A 120 -8.41 -10.09 -10.36
C ARG A 120 -8.27 -9.78 -11.85
N GLY A 121 -7.65 -8.64 -12.19
CA GLY A 121 -7.40 -8.20 -13.56
C GLY A 121 -6.12 -8.79 -14.13
N ASP A 122 -5.15 -7.94 -14.43
CA ASP A 122 -3.92 -8.32 -15.13
C ASP A 122 -2.84 -8.93 -14.22
N TRP A 123 -2.93 -8.73 -12.89
CA TRP A 123 -1.96 -9.23 -11.91
C TRP A 123 -2.45 -10.49 -11.20
N ARG A 124 -2.57 -11.56 -11.94
CA ARG A 124 -2.95 -12.87 -11.41
C ARG A 124 -1.72 -13.66 -11.01
N ALA A 125 -1.79 -14.30 -9.84
CA ALA A 125 -0.80 -15.26 -9.37
C ALA A 125 -1.53 -16.47 -8.76
N PRO A 126 -0.83 -17.61 -8.51
CA PRO A 126 -1.43 -18.73 -7.80
C PRO A 126 -1.99 -18.31 -6.46
N SER A 127 -3.18 -18.82 -6.09
CA SER A 127 -3.83 -18.49 -4.82
C SER A 127 -3.07 -19.05 -3.60
N ASP A 128 -2.25 -20.05 -3.78
CA ASP A 128 -1.33 -20.64 -2.80
C ASP A 128 0.10 -20.04 -2.86
N GLY A 129 0.28 -18.96 -3.61
CA GLY A 129 1.55 -18.25 -3.75
C GLY A 129 2.09 -17.73 -2.42
N SER A 130 3.39 -17.47 -2.39
CA SER A 130 4.11 -16.99 -1.21
C SER A 130 4.73 -15.62 -1.46
N ALA A 131 4.67 -14.75 -0.46
CA ALA A 131 5.38 -13.47 -0.45
C ALA A 131 6.84 -13.57 0.03
N ARG A 132 7.31 -14.79 0.37
CA ARG A 132 8.59 -15.01 1.05
C ARG A 132 9.78 -14.41 0.31
N ILE A 133 9.91 -14.64 -0.97
CA ILE A 133 11.03 -14.14 -1.78
C ILE A 133 11.11 -12.60 -1.72
N TRP A 134 9.97 -11.94 -1.77
CA TRP A 134 9.86 -10.48 -1.70
C TRP A 134 10.23 -9.93 -0.32
N LEU A 135 9.79 -10.61 0.73
CA LEU A 135 10.08 -10.22 2.12
C LEU A 135 11.54 -10.49 2.48
N ASP A 136 12.10 -11.63 2.05
CA ASP A 136 13.51 -11.97 2.28
C ASP A 136 14.44 -10.95 1.58
N GLU A 137 14.10 -10.51 0.37
CA GLU A 137 14.85 -9.46 -0.34
C GLU A 137 14.78 -8.12 0.39
N LEU A 138 13.60 -7.75 0.89
CA LEU A 138 13.41 -6.53 1.67
C LEU A 138 14.23 -6.56 2.97
N ASP A 139 14.17 -7.66 3.71
CA ASP A 139 14.86 -7.80 4.99
C ASP A 139 16.38 -7.87 4.84
N ALA A 140 16.87 -8.47 3.76
CA ALA A 140 18.30 -8.59 3.52
C ALA A 140 18.96 -7.27 3.04
N ASN A 141 18.21 -6.40 2.36
CA ASN A 141 18.79 -5.24 1.67
C ASN A 141 18.33 -3.88 2.22
N VAL A 142 17.40 -3.86 3.16
CA VAL A 142 16.94 -2.62 3.81
C VAL A 142 17.18 -2.75 5.31
N PRO A 143 17.98 -1.83 5.90
CA PRO A 143 18.29 -1.87 7.33
C PRO A 143 17.08 -1.66 8.24
#